data_35b40052c1520a6c1610dff93719753a
#
_entry.id   35b40052c1520a6c1610dff93719753a
#
_cell.length_a   1.000
_cell.length_b   1.000
_cell.length_c   1.000
_cell.angle_alpha   90.00
_cell.angle_beta   90.00
_cell.angle_gamma   90.00
#
_symmetry.space_group_name_H-M   'P 1'
#
loop_
_entity.id
_entity.type
_entity.pdbx_description
1 polymer ?
#
loop_
_entity_poly.entity_id
_entity_poly.type
_entity_poly.pdbx_seq_one_letter_code
_entity_poly.pdbx_strand_id
1 'polypeptide(L)'
;MNIREISRKIFCYTLLTVGALCMVFPFIWMLLSSFKTHGEIIQFPPKLFPSHFGFENYKQAFSMAPFGKYFLNSVVVMVLSVICTTTTSILGAFAFSKMKFPGKEIIFAILLSLMMIPFEMLIITNYTTIVKLKLYNTIPALVLPFVASIFYTYILRNFFDTISDSLYYSARIDGASNWMYLWRIMVPIAKPSLFTIILLNALSSWNSFMWPLYVTSDAASRTLPYGLQVFTTEAGSLQELLMAASTLVVLPMIILFIIARKYIVNGVSRGGLKG
;
A
#
# COMPACT_ATOMS: atom_id res chain seq x y z
N MET A 1 -14.40 41.38 5.04
CA MET A 1 -14.11 40.03 5.57
C MET A 1 -14.24 40.12 7.08
N ASN A 2 -15.11 39.32 7.68
CA ASN A 2 -15.51 39.44 9.09
C ASN A 2 -14.34 38.98 9.99
N ILE A 3 -14.00 39.73 11.07
CA ILE A 3 -12.88 39.40 11.98
C ILE A 3 -12.96 37.95 12.48
N ARG A 4 -14.19 37.45 12.72
CA ARG A 4 -14.46 36.04 13.08
C ARG A 4 -14.02 35.01 12.00
N GLU A 5 -14.18 35.35 10.73
CA GLU A 5 -13.75 34.49 9.63
C GLU A 5 -12.23 34.44 9.49
N ILE A 6 -11.57 35.59 9.71
CA ILE A 6 -10.11 35.69 9.69
C ILE A 6 -9.52 34.86 10.82
N SER A 7 -10.03 35.04 12.05
CA SER A 7 -9.59 34.29 13.24
C SER A 7 -9.77 32.80 13.07
N ARG A 8 -10.92 32.34 12.53
CA ARG A 8 -11.17 30.93 12.24
C ARG A 8 -10.20 30.37 11.18
N LYS A 9 -9.93 31.15 10.13
CA LYS A 9 -8.96 30.71 9.09
C LYS A 9 -7.54 30.62 9.68
N ILE A 10 -7.10 31.60 10.44
CA ILE A 10 -5.79 31.58 11.11
C ILE A 10 -5.69 30.35 12.01
N PHE A 11 -6.68 30.11 12.87
CA PHE A 11 -6.70 28.94 13.75
C PHE A 11 -6.61 27.61 12.96
N CYS A 12 -7.45 27.47 11.92
CA CYS A 12 -7.42 26.26 11.08
C CYS A 12 -6.06 26.06 10.38
N TYR A 13 -5.49 27.12 9.79
CA TYR A 13 -4.19 26.99 9.12
C TYR A 13 -3.06 26.72 10.11
N THR A 14 -3.08 27.33 11.29
CA THR A 14 -2.09 27.03 12.34
C THR A 14 -2.17 25.58 12.78
N LEU A 15 -3.38 25.07 13.05
CA LEU A 15 -3.59 23.67 13.43
C LEU A 15 -3.13 22.71 12.34
N LEU A 16 -3.47 22.98 11.08
CA LEU A 16 -3.04 22.18 9.94
C LEU A 16 -1.51 22.21 9.76
N THR A 17 -0.88 23.38 9.92
CA THR A 17 0.57 23.52 9.79
C THR A 17 1.30 22.77 10.91
N VAL A 18 0.86 22.91 12.16
CA VAL A 18 1.45 22.18 13.30
C VAL A 18 1.28 20.68 13.10
N GLY A 19 0.08 20.22 12.72
CA GLY A 19 -0.16 18.81 12.43
C GLY A 19 0.74 18.29 11.31
N ALA A 20 0.90 19.04 10.23
CA ALA A 20 1.78 18.69 9.12
C ALA A 20 3.26 18.59 9.55
N LEU A 21 3.73 19.57 10.35
CA LEU A 21 5.11 19.54 10.88
C LEU A 21 5.34 18.33 11.79
N CYS A 22 4.40 18.02 12.68
CA CYS A 22 4.48 16.83 13.53
C CYS A 22 4.54 15.52 12.71
N MET A 23 3.77 15.42 11.63
CA MET A 23 3.77 14.24 10.75
C MET A 23 5.05 14.11 9.91
N VAL A 24 5.64 15.20 9.48
CA VAL A 24 6.86 15.21 8.65
C VAL A 24 8.12 15.07 9.50
N PHE A 25 8.10 15.50 10.75
CA PHE A 25 9.26 15.51 11.65
C PHE A 25 9.98 14.14 11.74
N PRO A 26 9.31 13.00 11.96
CA PRO A 26 10.01 11.70 12.03
C PRO A 26 10.75 11.35 10.74
N PHE A 27 10.23 11.74 9.58
CA PHE A 27 10.91 11.52 8.31
C PHE A 27 12.13 12.42 8.13
N ILE A 28 12.04 13.68 8.57
CA ILE A 28 13.20 14.59 8.60
C ILE A 28 14.26 14.05 9.57
N TRP A 29 13.85 13.60 10.76
CA TRP A 29 14.75 13.01 11.73
C TRP A 29 15.45 11.77 11.16
N MET A 30 14.72 10.86 10.53
CA MET A 30 15.26 9.68 9.86
C MET A 30 16.29 10.06 8.79
N LEU A 31 15.95 11.02 7.93
CA LEU A 31 16.82 11.49 6.87
C LEU A 31 18.10 12.15 7.42
N LEU A 32 17.99 13.03 8.42
CA LEU A 32 19.15 13.66 9.04
C LEU A 32 19.99 12.64 9.80
N SER A 33 19.36 11.69 10.47
CA SER A 33 20.05 10.62 11.21
C SER A 33 20.76 9.63 10.30
N SER A 34 20.33 9.49 9.04
CA SER A 34 21.03 8.64 8.06
C SER A 34 22.44 9.14 7.69
N PHE A 35 22.75 10.40 7.97
CA PHE A 35 24.07 11.00 7.73
C PHE A 35 24.91 11.08 9.01
N LYS A 36 24.37 10.74 10.20
CA LYS A 36 25.09 10.81 11.48
C LYS A 36 26.02 9.63 11.66
N THR A 37 27.11 9.86 12.39
CA THR A 37 27.95 8.79 12.90
C THR A 37 27.26 8.05 14.05
N HIS A 38 27.70 6.84 14.36
CA HIS A 38 27.21 6.07 15.51
C HIS A 38 27.27 6.89 16.82
N GLY A 39 28.38 7.57 17.08
CA GLY A 39 28.55 8.42 18.27
C GLY A 39 27.56 9.57 18.37
N GLU A 40 27.18 10.18 17.22
CA GLU A 40 26.19 11.26 17.20
C GLU A 40 24.76 10.79 17.44
N ILE A 41 24.45 9.53 17.07
CA ILE A 41 23.10 8.96 17.29
C ILE A 41 22.87 8.65 18.77
N ILE A 42 23.87 8.10 19.45
CA ILE A 42 23.78 7.73 20.87
C ILE A 42 24.06 8.91 21.82
N GLN A 43 24.50 10.06 21.30
CA GLN A 43 24.82 11.23 22.11
C GLN A 43 23.58 11.80 22.80
N PHE A 44 23.71 12.15 24.06
CA PHE A 44 22.70 12.88 24.82
C PHE A 44 23.25 14.26 25.28
N PRO A 45 22.53 15.39 25.05
CA PRO A 45 21.25 15.50 24.31
C PRO A 45 21.43 15.23 22.81
N PRO A 46 20.39 14.71 22.12
CA PRO A 46 20.48 14.36 20.72
C PRO A 46 20.61 15.61 19.85
N LYS A 47 21.57 15.63 18.94
CA LYS A 47 21.71 16.70 17.96
C LYS A 47 20.72 16.50 16.80
N LEU A 48 20.11 17.59 16.31
CA LEU A 48 19.21 17.50 15.15
C LEU A 48 19.99 17.27 13.86
N PHE A 49 21.04 18.04 13.61
CA PHE A 49 21.84 17.99 12.38
C PHE A 49 23.09 17.13 12.55
N PRO A 50 23.50 16.41 11.48
CA PRO A 50 24.79 15.72 11.47
C PRO A 50 25.93 16.73 11.42
N SER A 51 27.12 16.37 11.94
CA SER A 51 28.33 17.21 11.86
C SER A 51 28.92 17.22 10.44
N HIS A 52 28.70 16.14 9.68
CA HIS A 52 29.12 16.01 8.29
C HIS A 52 28.06 15.31 7.46
N PHE A 53 27.84 15.78 6.23
CA PHE A 53 26.95 15.12 5.28
C PHE A 53 27.77 14.22 4.35
N GLY A 54 27.79 12.91 4.64
CA GLY A 54 28.47 11.90 3.85
C GLY A 54 27.54 10.73 3.52
N PHE A 55 27.91 9.93 2.51
CA PHE A 55 27.16 8.76 2.09
C PHE A 55 27.74 7.45 2.59
N GLU A 56 28.59 7.50 3.61
CA GLU A 56 29.29 6.34 4.18
C GLU A 56 28.29 5.30 4.71
N ASN A 57 27.27 5.74 5.47
CA ASN A 57 26.23 4.86 6.00
C ASN A 57 25.45 4.16 4.88
N TYR A 58 25.17 4.87 3.79
CA TYR A 58 24.49 4.28 2.62
C TYR A 58 25.37 3.23 1.95
N LYS A 59 26.67 3.53 1.74
CA LYS A 59 27.62 2.57 1.16
C LYS A 59 27.75 1.32 2.03
N GLN A 60 27.88 1.51 3.33
CA GLN A 60 27.99 0.41 4.28
C GLN A 60 26.71 -0.42 4.33
N ALA A 61 25.54 0.21 4.37
CA ALA A 61 24.25 -0.48 4.31
C ALA A 61 24.14 -1.36 3.05
N PHE A 62 24.49 -0.82 1.88
CA PHE A 62 24.48 -1.58 0.62
C PHE A 62 25.48 -2.74 0.59
N SER A 63 26.59 -2.67 1.35
CA SER A 63 27.57 -3.76 1.42
C SER A 63 27.11 -4.92 2.33
N MET A 64 26.23 -4.63 3.31
CA MET A 64 25.73 -5.63 4.27
C MET A 64 24.61 -6.51 3.73
N ALA A 65 23.86 -6.02 2.73
CA ALA A 65 22.76 -6.77 2.13
C ALA A 65 22.55 -6.38 0.66
N PRO A 66 22.06 -7.30 -0.19
CA PRO A 66 21.82 -7.05 -1.61
C PRO A 66 20.54 -6.21 -1.83
N PHE A 67 20.53 -4.96 -1.35
CA PHE A 67 19.36 -4.06 -1.40
C PHE A 67 18.78 -3.87 -2.80
N GLY A 68 19.63 -3.86 -3.83
CA GLY A 68 19.17 -3.78 -5.22
C GLY A 68 18.27 -4.97 -5.60
N LYS A 69 18.60 -6.18 -5.14
CA LYS A 69 17.76 -7.36 -5.37
C LYS A 69 16.47 -7.31 -4.56
N TYR A 70 16.54 -6.89 -3.30
CA TYR A 70 15.35 -6.72 -2.45
C TYR A 70 14.40 -5.69 -3.02
N PHE A 71 14.93 -4.59 -3.57
CA PHE A 71 14.15 -3.59 -4.27
C PHE A 71 13.40 -4.18 -5.48
N LEU A 72 14.11 -4.91 -6.34
CA LEU A 72 13.50 -5.57 -7.50
C LEU A 72 12.42 -6.58 -7.08
N ASN A 73 12.69 -7.40 -6.05
CA ASN A 73 11.70 -8.33 -5.51
C ASN A 73 10.46 -7.59 -5.00
N SER A 74 10.65 -6.48 -4.24
CA SER A 74 9.53 -5.65 -3.76
C SER A 74 8.70 -5.08 -4.92
N VAL A 75 9.34 -4.59 -5.98
CA VAL A 75 8.65 -4.09 -7.17
C VAL A 75 7.86 -5.22 -7.85
N VAL A 76 8.48 -6.39 -8.04
CA VAL A 76 7.81 -7.53 -8.68
C VAL A 76 6.62 -8.01 -7.84
N VAL A 77 6.78 -8.18 -6.53
CA VAL A 77 5.69 -8.57 -5.62
C VAL A 77 4.57 -7.54 -5.65
N MET A 78 4.89 -6.25 -5.55
CA MET A 78 3.92 -5.16 -5.62
C MET A 78 3.13 -5.17 -6.93
N VAL A 79 3.81 -5.26 -8.07
CA VAL A 79 3.16 -5.26 -9.40
C VAL A 79 2.26 -6.47 -9.57
N LEU A 80 2.74 -7.68 -9.21
CA LEU A 80 1.95 -8.90 -9.30
C LEU A 80 0.73 -8.84 -8.35
N SER A 81 0.92 -8.39 -7.11
CA SER A 81 -0.18 -8.23 -6.15
C SER A 81 -1.23 -7.25 -6.68
N VAL A 82 -0.80 -6.09 -7.19
CA VAL A 82 -1.70 -5.09 -7.77
C VAL A 82 -2.49 -5.65 -8.94
N ILE A 83 -1.84 -6.32 -9.89
CA ILE A 83 -2.50 -6.90 -11.07
C ILE A 83 -3.52 -7.96 -10.64
N CYS A 84 -3.10 -8.93 -9.83
CA CYS A 84 -3.96 -10.03 -9.40
C CYS A 84 -5.15 -9.52 -8.57
N THR A 85 -4.89 -8.74 -7.54
CA THR A 85 -5.92 -8.24 -6.62
C THR A 85 -6.90 -7.28 -7.33
N THR A 86 -6.40 -6.39 -8.19
CA THR A 86 -7.28 -5.49 -8.94
C THR A 86 -8.18 -6.26 -9.91
N THR A 87 -7.61 -7.24 -10.64
CA THR A 87 -8.38 -8.05 -11.58
C THR A 87 -9.47 -8.87 -10.86
N THR A 88 -9.12 -9.55 -9.78
CA THR A 88 -10.11 -10.33 -8.99
C THR A 88 -11.17 -9.44 -8.36
N SER A 89 -10.78 -8.24 -7.88
CA SER A 89 -11.72 -7.26 -7.34
C SER A 89 -12.68 -6.72 -8.41
N ILE A 90 -12.21 -6.46 -9.64
CA ILE A 90 -13.07 -6.05 -10.77
C ILE A 90 -14.11 -7.13 -11.07
N LEU A 91 -13.67 -8.38 -11.20
CA LEU A 91 -14.55 -9.50 -11.51
C LEU A 91 -15.55 -9.76 -10.37
N GLY A 92 -15.09 -9.76 -9.13
CA GLY A 92 -15.94 -9.92 -7.95
C GLY A 92 -16.95 -8.79 -7.80
N ALA A 93 -16.51 -7.54 -7.92
CA ALA A 93 -17.38 -6.38 -7.85
C ALA A 93 -18.45 -6.38 -8.95
N PHE A 94 -18.10 -6.77 -10.17
CA PHE A 94 -19.05 -6.90 -11.26
C PHE A 94 -20.08 -7.99 -10.98
N ALA A 95 -19.65 -9.16 -10.53
CA ALA A 95 -20.53 -10.25 -10.18
C ALA A 95 -21.53 -9.84 -9.08
N PHE A 96 -21.04 -9.23 -7.99
CA PHE A 96 -21.86 -8.79 -6.87
C PHE A 96 -22.64 -7.49 -7.11
N SER A 97 -22.36 -6.72 -8.16
CA SER A 97 -23.12 -5.53 -8.55
C SER A 97 -24.19 -5.89 -9.60
N LYS A 98 -23.79 -6.34 -10.78
CA LYS A 98 -24.65 -6.41 -11.97
C LYS A 98 -25.21 -7.80 -12.28
N MET A 99 -24.57 -8.89 -11.80
CA MET A 99 -25.08 -10.23 -12.08
C MET A 99 -26.21 -10.61 -11.10
N LYS A 100 -27.15 -11.42 -11.59
CA LYS A 100 -28.28 -11.96 -10.79
C LYS A 100 -28.02 -13.43 -10.54
N PHE A 101 -27.85 -13.82 -9.28
CA PHE A 101 -27.77 -15.21 -8.84
C PHE A 101 -28.35 -15.37 -7.43
N PRO A 102 -28.83 -16.57 -7.08
CA PRO A 102 -29.46 -16.80 -5.78
C PRO A 102 -28.42 -16.67 -4.65
N GLY A 103 -28.82 -16.09 -3.52
CA GLY A 103 -27.95 -15.93 -2.35
C GLY A 103 -26.88 -14.83 -2.45
N LYS A 104 -26.87 -14.03 -3.52
CA LYS A 104 -25.87 -12.98 -3.78
C LYS A 104 -25.57 -12.10 -2.55
N GLU A 105 -26.61 -11.55 -1.92
CA GLU A 105 -26.43 -10.63 -0.79
C GLU A 105 -25.97 -11.38 0.48
N ILE A 106 -26.44 -12.61 0.68
CA ILE A 106 -26.02 -13.45 1.83
C ILE A 106 -24.55 -13.82 1.68
N ILE A 107 -24.12 -14.27 0.49
CA ILE A 107 -22.72 -14.61 0.22
C ILE A 107 -21.84 -13.38 0.45
N PHE A 108 -22.27 -12.22 -0.06
CA PHE A 108 -21.51 -10.99 0.10
C PHE A 108 -21.43 -10.53 1.57
N ALA A 109 -22.52 -10.66 2.33
CA ALA A 109 -22.53 -10.36 3.76
C ALA A 109 -21.56 -11.28 4.55
N ILE A 110 -21.53 -12.57 4.23
CA ILE A 110 -20.55 -13.52 4.81
C ILE A 110 -19.11 -13.09 4.45
N LEU A 111 -18.85 -12.76 3.20
CA LEU A 111 -17.53 -12.28 2.80
C LEU A 111 -17.13 -11.01 3.56
N LEU A 112 -18.04 -10.05 3.75
CA LEU A 112 -17.77 -8.86 4.55
C LEU A 112 -17.46 -9.18 6.01
N SER A 113 -18.14 -10.14 6.61
CA SER A 113 -17.84 -10.56 8.00
C SER A 113 -16.45 -11.15 8.14
N LEU A 114 -15.92 -11.83 7.11
CA LEU A 114 -14.56 -12.36 7.12
C LEU A 114 -13.48 -11.27 7.15
N MET A 115 -13.79 -10.03 6.74
CA MET A 115 -12.84 -8.90 6.86
C MET A 115 -12.54 -8.52 8.31
N MET A 116 -13.39 -8.94 9.27
CA MET A 116 -13.16 -8.70 10.70
C MET A 116 -12.04 -9.59 11.27
N ILE A 117 -11.61 -10.61 10.53
CA ILE A 117 -10.52 -11.49 10.95
C ILE A 117 -9.20 -10.84 10.55
N PRO A 118 -8.34 -10.43 11.51
CA PRO A 118 -7.03 -9.87 11.19
C PRO A 118 -6.16 -10.90 10.48
N PHE A 119 -5.38 -10.45 9.48
CA PHE A 119 -4.49 -11.32 8.72
C PHE A 119 -3.45 -12.02 9.62
N GLU A 120 -3.03 -11.36 10.68
CA GLU A 120 -2.07 -11.86 11.67
C GLU A 120 -2.53 -13.17 12.32
N MET A 121 -3.83 -13.35 12.52
CA MET A 121 -4.40 -14.61 13.06
C MET A 121 -4.31 -15.77 12.06
N LEU A 122 -4.20 -15.45 10.76
CA LEU A 122 -4.14 -16.43 9.69
C LEU A 122 -2.69 -16.74 9.23
N ILE A 123 -1.68 -16.08 9.79
CA ILE A 123 -0.28 -16.22 9.35
C ILE A 123 0.17 -17.67 9.39
N ILE A 124 -0.05 -18.37 10.51
CA ILE A 124 0.40 -19.77 10.68
C ILE A 124 -0.30 -20.69 9.67
N THR A 125 -1.61 -20.53 9.50
CA THR A 125 -2.40 -21.35 8.55
C THR A 125 -1.97 -21.09 7.10
N ASN A 126 -1.76 -19.84 6.73
CA ASN A 126 -1.26 -19.46 5.42
C ASN A 126 0.17 -19.99 5.19
N TYR A 127 1.05 -19.88 6.19
CA TYR A 127 2.39 -20.43 6.13
C TYR A 127 2.38 -21.95 5.87
N THR A 128 1.60 -22.71 6.66
CA THR A 128 1.48 -24.16 6.47
C THR A 128 0.94 -24.52 5.10
N THR A 129 0.02 -23.73 4.56
CA THR A 129 -0.53 -23.90 3.20
C THR A 129 0.55 -23.66 2.15
N ILE A 130 1.32 -22.59 2.25
CA ILE A 130 2.43 -22.28 1.34
C ILE A 130 3.50 -23.38 1.36
N VAL A 131 3.85 -23.91 2.54
CA VAL A 131 4.80 -25.02 2.68
C VAL A 131 4.26 -26.29 2.02
N LYS A 132 2.99 -26.65 2.26
CA LYS A 132 2.34 -27.81 1.61
C LYS A 132 2.30 -27.69 0.09
N LEU A 133 2.11 -26.47 -0.43
CA LEU A 133 2.15 -26.18 -1.87
C LEU A 133 3.58 -26.15 -2.44
N LYS A 134 4.62 -26.35 -1.60
CA LYS A 134 6.05 -26.28 -1.99
C LYS A 134 6.46 -24.92 -2.58
N LEU A 135 5.80 -23.85 -2.13
CA LEU A 135 6.06 -22.49 -2.58
C LEU A 135 6.92 -21.68 -1.60
N TYR A 136 7.33 -22.27 -0.45
CA TYR A 136 8.19 -21.61 0.52
C TYR A 136 9.44 -21.02 -0.15
N ASN A 137 9.82 -19.82 0.26
CA ASN A 137 10.97 -19.09 -0.26
C ASN A 137 10.89 -18.75 -1.75
N THR A 138 9.69 -18.42 -2.26
CA THR A 138 9.46 -18.01 -3.65
C THR A 138 8.65 -16.72 -3.73
N ILE A 139 8.74 -15.99 -4.85
CA ILE A 139 7.90 -14.81 -5.11
C ILE A 139 6.39 -15.15 -5.12
N PRO A 140 5.91 -16.27 -5.70
CA PRO A 140 4.50 -16.66 -5.57
C PRO A 140 4.00 -16.81 -4.14
N ALA A 141 4.83 -17.25 -3.19
CA ALA A 141 4.46 -17.31 -1.77
C ALA A 141 4.09 -15.94 -1.19
N LEU A 142 4.75 -14.89 -1.67
CA LEU A 142 4.51 -13.51 -1.23
C LEU A 142 3.22 -12.92 -1.79
N VAL A 143 2.76 -13.41 -2.95
CA VAL A 143 1.61 -12.85 -3.68
C VAL A 143 0.33 -13.64 -3.43
N LEU A 144 0.41 -14.98 -3.36
CA LEU A 144 -0.74 -15.89 -3.40
C LEU A 144 -1.82 -15.59 -2.32
N PRO A 145 -1.50 -15.33 -1.04
CA PRO A 145 -2.51 -15.03 -0.02
C PRO A 145 -3.28 -13.73 -0.28
N PHE A 146 -2.75 -12.86 -1.14
CA PHE A 146 -3.27 -11.52 -1.40
C PHE A 146 -3.86 -11.36 -2.81
N VAL A 147 -4.00 -12.44 -3.58
CA VAL A 147 -4.56 -12.38 -4.96
C VAL A 147 -6.02 -11.92 -5.02
N ALA A 148 -6.74 -11.97 -3.91
CA ALA A 148 -8.11 -11.48 -3.79
C ALA A 148 -8.25 -10.65 -2.51
N SER A 149 -9.05 -9.57 -2.58
CA SER A 149 -9.35 -8.71 -1.44
C SER A 149 -10.84 -8.41 -1.40
N ILE A 150 -11.47 -8.79 -0.31
CA ILE A 150 -12.88 -8.49 -0.05
C ILE A 150 -13.05 -6.96 0.08
N PHE A 151 -12.11 -6.27 0.73
CA PHE A 151 -12.14 -4.84 0.93
C PHE A 151 -12.15 -4.06 -0.41
N TYR A 152 -11.24 -4.40 -1.33
CA TYR A 152 -11.21 -3.73 -2.64
C TYR A 152 -12.40 -4.11 -3.51
N THR A 153 -12.87 -5.36 -3.40
CA THR A 153 -14.11 -5.80 -4.05
C THR A 153 -15.31 -5.01 -3.54
N TYR A 154 -15.42 -4.77 -2.24
CA TYR A 154 -16.47 -3.97 -1.62
C TYR A 154 -16.45 -2.51 -2.10
N ILE A 155 -15.27 -1.85 -2.09
CA ILE A 155 -15.15 -0.47 -2.57
C ILE A 155 -15.62 -0.38 -4.02
N LEU A 156 -15.17 -1.31 -4.86
CA LEU A 156 -15.48 -1.29 -6.28
C LEU A 156 -16.93 -1.68 -6.57
N ARG A 157 -17.52 -2.62 -5.81
CA ARG A 157 -18.96 -2.93 -5.88
C ARG A 157 -19.79 -1.69 -5.59
N ASN A 158 -19.51 -0.99 -4.49
CA ASN A 158 -20.25 0.23 -4.14
C ASN A 158 -20.18 1.28 -5.26
N PHE A 159 -19.02 1.44 -5.89
CA PHE A 159 -18.89 2.33 -7.04
C PHE A 159 -19.71 1.81 -8.24
N PHE A 160 -19.65 0.53 -8.57
CA PHE A 160 -20.39 -0.09 -9.66
C PHE A 160 -21.91 0.01 -9.46
N ASP A 161 -22.38 -0.02 -8.22
CA ASP A 161 -23.80 0.13 -7.89
C ASP A 161 -24.31 1.57 -8.17
N THR A 162 -23.42 2.57 -8.23
CA THR A 162 -23.79 3.95 -8.64
C THR A 162 -24.01 4.09 -10.15
N ILE A 163 -23.53 3.13 -10.95
CA ILE A 163 -23.71 3.13 -12.41
C ILE A 163 -25.14 2.64 -12.72
N SER A 164 -25.92 3.47 -13.43
CA SER A 164 -27.32 3.17 -13.76
C SER A 164 -27.48 1.82 -14.48
N ASP A 165 -28.46 1.05 -14.05
CA ASP A 165 -28.84 -0.20 -14.73
C ASP A 165 -29.39 0.02 -16.13
N SER A 166 -29.94 1.22 -16.43
CA SER A 166 -30.37 1.57 -17.80
C SER A 166 -29.21 1.49 -18.79
N LEU A 167 -28.00 1.89 -18.38
CA LEU A 167 -26.80 1.78 -19.22
C LEU A 167 -26.45 0.30 -19.51
N TYR A 168 -26.62 -0.58 -18.51
CA TYR A 168 -26.42 -2.01 -18.70
C TYR A 168 -27.42 -2.60 -19.69
N TYR A 169 -28.72 -2.28 -19.53
CA TYR A 169 -29.77 -2.79 -20.44
C TYR A 169 -29.63 -2.24 -21.86
N SER A 170 -29.30 -0.96 -22.03
CA SER A 170 -29.02 -0.38 -23.36
C SER A 170 -27.87 -1.10 -24.06
N ALA A 171 -26.74 -1.31 -23.35
CA ALA A 171 -25.62 -2.05 -23.90
C ALA A 171 -25.98 -3.50 -24.26
N ARG A 172 -26.90 -4.14 -23.51
CA ARG A 172 -27.39 -5.50 -23.83
C ARG A 172 -28.27 -5.52 -25.08
N ILE A 173 -29.09 -4.49 -25.29
CA ILE A 173 -29.91 -4.32 -26.51
C ILE A 173 -28.96 -4.12 -27.71
N ASP A 174 -27.87 -3.37 -27.56
CA ASP A 174 -26.86 -3.17 -28.61
C ASP A 174 -25.98 -4.42 -28.84
N GLY A 175 -26.29 -5.56 -28.19
CA GLY A 175 -25.61 -6.84 -28.39
C GLY A 175 -24.31 -7.01 -27.58
N ALA A 176 -24.00 -6.11 -26.63
CA ALA A 176 -22.80 -6.24 -25.79
C ALA A 176 -22.91 -7.46 -24.84
N SER A 177 -21.89 -8.29 -24.81
CA SER A 177 -21.74 -9.33 -23.79
C SER A 177 -21.43 -8.71 -22.42
N ASN A 178 -21.62 -9.48 -21.33
CA ASN A 178 -21.23 -9.04 -19.98
C ASN A 178 -19.75 -8.67 -19.89
N TRP A 179 -18.88 -9.42 -20.57
CA TRP A 179 -17.46 -9.16 -20.65
C TRP A 179 -17.13 -7.86 -21.36
N MET A 180 -17.80 -7.61 -22.50
CA MET A 180 -17.65 -6.36 -23.25
C MET A 180 -18.14 -5.16 -22.42
N TYR A 181 -19.30 -5.29 -21.75
CA TYR A 181 -19.85 -4.24 -20.88
C TYR A 181 -18.88 -3.92 -19.72
N LEU A 182 -18.35 -4.96 -19.06
CA LEU A 182 -17.39 -4.77 -17.97
C LEU A 182 -16.16 -3.99 -18.43
N TRP A 183 -15.46 -4.48 -19.45
CA TRP A 183 -14.16 -3.93 -19.81
C TRP A 183 -14.21 -2.67 -20.65
N ARG A 184 -15.26 -2.48 -21.48
CA ARG A 184 -15.37 -1.31 -22.35
C ARG A 184 -16.19 -0.17 -21.76
N ILE A 185 -17.04 -0.45 -20.77
CA ILE A 185 -17.95 0.56 -20.21
C ILE A 185 -17.67 0.76 -18.72
N MET A 186 -17.83 -0.27 -17.88
CA MET A 186 -17.73 -0.10 -16.43
C MET A 186 -16.32 0.23 -15.95
N VAL A 187 -15.30 -0.50 -16.40
CA VAL A 187 -13.90 -0.26 -16.02
C VAL A 187 -13.43 1.15 -16.40
N PRO A 188 -13.68 1.67 -17.61
CA PRO A 188 -13.38 3.06 -17.95
C PRO A 188 -14.08 4.11 -17.05
N ILE A 189 -15.35 3.89 -16.71
CA ILE A 189 -16.10 4.78 -15.80
C ILE A 189 -15.52 4.73 -14.40
N ALA A 190 -15.09 3.55 -13.95
CA ALA A 190 -14.53 3.33 -12.60
C ALA A 190 -13.06 3.71 -12.46
N LYS A 191 -12.39 4.28 -13.45
CA LYS A 191 -10.97 4.67 -13.39
C LYS A 191 -10.56 5.38 -12.09
N PRO A 192 -11.33 6.35 -11.53
CA PRO A 192 -10.94 7.00 -10.28
C PRO A 192 -10.89 6.05 -9.09
N SER A 193 -11.91 5.18 -8.94
CA SER A 193 -11.95 4.16 -7.86
C SER A 193 -10.89 3.09 -8.05
N LEU A 194 -10.66 2.65 -9.28
CA LEU A 194 -9.59 1.69 -9.61
C LEU A 194 -8.22 2.26 -9.28
N PHE A 195 -7.96 3.53 -9.61
CA PHE A 195 -6.71 4.17 -9.25
C PHE A 195 -6.49 4.19 -7.73
N THR A 196 -7.54 4.48 -6.95
CA THR A 196 -7.48 4.43 -5.48
C THR A 196 -7.15 3.03 -4.97
N ILE A 197 -7.80 2.00 -5.49
CA ILE A 197 -7.55 0.60 -5.13
C ILE A 197 -6.11 0.19 -5.48
N ILE A 198 -5.65 0.51 -6.69
CA ILE A 198 -4.29 0.23 -7.15
C ILE A 198 -3.26 0.88 -6.22
N LEU A 199 -3.46 2.14 -5.87
CA LEU A 199 -2.54 2.86 -4.98
C LEU A 199 -2.52 2.26 -3.57
N LEU A 200 -3.69 2.00 -2.99
CA LEU A 200 -3.78 1.40 -1.64
C LEU A 200 -3.15 0.00 -1.62
N ASN A 201 -3.38 -0.81 -2.65
CA ASN A 201 -2.77 -2.14 -2.75
C ASN A 201 -1.25 -2.04 -2.93
N ALA A 202 -0.76 -1.13 -3.78
CA ALA A 202 0.67 -0.90 -3.97
C ALA A 202 1.35 -0.49 -2.65
N LEU A 203 0.75 0.42 -1.87
CA LEU A 203 1.24 0.84 -0.56
C LEU A 203 1.24 -0.34 0.43
N SER A 204 0.16 -1.12 0.49
CA SER A 204 0.04 -2.28 1.37
C SER A 204 1.09 -3.35 1.05
N SER A 205 1.24 -3.68 -0.23
CA SER A 205 2.20 -4.69 -0.69
C SER A 205 3.65 -4.24 -0.46
N TRP A 206 3.96 -2.96 -0.75
CA TRP A 206 5.30 -2.41 -0.53
C TRP A 206 5.71 -2.42 0.94
N ASN A 207 4.80 -2.03 1.84
CA ASN A 207 5.08 -1.95 3.27
C ASN A 207 4.97 -3.31 3.99
N SER A 208 4.67 -4.39 3.27
CA SER A 208 4.56 -5.72 3.85
C SER A 208 5.90 -6.19 4.43
N PHE A 209 5.93 -6.45 5.73
CA PHE A 209 7.11 -6.91 6.45
C PHE A 209 6.90 -8.30 7.09
N MET A 210 5.81 -8.46 7.84
CA MET A 210 5.58 -9.69 8.62
C MET A 210 5.46 -10.93 7.74
N TRP A 211 4.70 -10.86 6.65
CA TRP A 211 4.53 -12.01 5.78
C TRP A 211 5.82 -12.45 5.08
N PRO A 212 6.58 -11.56 4.42
CA PRO A 212 7.91 -11.90 3.91
C PRO A 212 8.85 -12.50 4.96
N LEU A 213 8.80 -12.02 6.21
CA LEU A 213 9.62 -12.52 7.32
C LEU A 213 9.39 -14.03 7.55
N TYR A 214 8.16 -14.51 7.42
CA TYR A 214 7.83 -15.92 7.67
C TYR A 214 8.07 -16.82 6.46
N VAL A 215 7.88 -16.32 5.24
CA VAL A 215 7.85 -17.17 4.04
C VAL A 215 9.08 -17.08 3.15
N THR A 216 10.10 -16.27 3.53
CA THR A 216 11.36 -16.17 2.79
C THR A 216 12.55 -16.46 3.70
N SER A 217 13.57 -17.16 3.17
CA SER A 217 14.77 -17.54 3.92
C SER A 217 16.07 -16.96 3.35
N ASP A 218 16.10 -16.63 2.06
CA ASP A 218 17.31 -16.16 1.40
C ASP A 218 17.10 -14.84 0.62
N ALA A 219 18.23 -14.28 0.16
CA ALA A 219 18.24 -13.04 -0.60
C ALA A 219 17.51 -13.13 -1.96
N ALA A 220 17.23 -14.35 -2.45
CA ALA A 220 16.55 -14.53 -3.74
C ALA A 220 15.10 -14.05 -3.69
N SER A 221 14.44 -14.17 -2.51
CA SER A 221 13.01 -13.92 -2.34
C SER A 221 12.69 -12.79 -1.36
N ARG A 222 13.65 -12.32 -0.56
CA ARG A 222 13.45 -11.24 0.43
C ARG A 222 13.05 -9.94 -0.23
N THR A 223 12.15 -9.21 0.45
CA THR A 223 11.68 -7.88 0.04
C THR A 223 12.48 -6.77 0.72
N LEU A 224 12.35 -5.56 0.23
CA LEU A 224 13.11 -4.40 0.71
C LEU A 224 12.82 -4.07 2.20
N PRO A 225 11.57 -4.04 2.70
CA PRO A 225 11.30 -3.84 4.12
C PRO A 225 11.91 -4.94 5.01
N TYR A 226 11.92 -6.19 4.53
CA TYR A 226 12.60 -7.28 5.26
C TYR A 226 14.10 -7.01 5.42
N GLY A 227 14.73 -6.40 4.40
CA GLY A 227 16.15 -6.09 4.42
C GLY A 227 16.59 -5.20 5.60
N LEU A 228 15.67 -4.43 6.19
CA LEU A 228 15.97 -3.60 7.37
C LEU A 228 16.36 -4.43 8.60
N GLN A 229 15.94 -5.69 8.67
CA GLN A 229 16.25 -6.56 9.80
C GLN A 229 17.74 -6.90 9.90
N VAL A 230 18.48 -6.78 8.81
CA VAL A 230 19.95 -7.02 8.80
C VAL A 230 20.67 -6.07 9.76
N PHE A 231 20.11 -4.88 10.03
CA PHE A 231 20.71 -3.89 10.94
C PHE A 231 20.30 -4.05 12.40
N THR A 232 19.43 -5.02 12.70
CA THR A 232 19.05 -5.38 14.07
C THR A 232 19.80 -6.64 14.46
N THR A 233 20.75 -6.51 15.39
CA THR A 233 21.59 -7.61 15.89
C THR A 233 21.27 -7.89 17.35
N GLU A 234 21.71 -9.03 17.89
CA GLU A 234 21.58 -9.36 19.32
C GLU A 234 22.35 -8.37 20.21
N ALA A 235 23.42 -7.75 19.70
CA ALA A 235 24.22 -6.74 20.41
C ALA A 235 23.62 -5.33 20.36
N GLY A 236 22.50 -5.13 19.66
CA GLY A 236 21.84 -3.85 19.44
C GLY A 236 21.59 -3.56 17.96
N SER A 237 21.01 -2.40 17.66
CA SER A 237 20.77 -1.97 16.28
C SER A 237 21.87 -1.00 15.80
N LEU A 238 22.32 -1.20 14.57
CA LEU A 238 23.17 -0.24 13.85
C LEU A 238 22.26 0.89 13.35
N GLN A 239 21.90 1.82 14.24
CA GLN A 239 20.85 2.80 14.01
C GLN A 239 21.15 3.73 12.83
N GLU A 240 22.41 4.15 12.64
CA GLU A 240 22.85 4.97 11.51
C GLU A 240 22.60 4.28 10.17
N LEU A 241 22.90 2.98 10.09
CA LEU A 241 22.67 2.18 8.88
C LEU A 241 21.19 1.86 8.68
N LEU A 242 20.47 1.60 9.77
CA LEU A 242 19.03 1.38 9.76
C LEU A 242 18.30 2.65 9.25
N MET A 243 18.71 3.85 9.68
CA MET A 243 18.12 5.11 9.18
C MET A 243 18.44 5.33 7.71
N ALA A 244 19.66 5.04 7.26
CA ALA A 244 20.04 5.14 5.86
C ALA A 244 19.23 4.17 4.99
N ALA A 245 19.13 2.89 5.40
CA ALA A 245 18.34 1.90 4.69
C ALA A 245 16.84 2.22 4.71
N SER A 246 16.29 2.69 5.83
CA SER A 246 14.88 3.10 5.96
C SER A 246 14.56 4.27 5.01
N THR A 247 15.47 5.22 4.85
CA THR A 247 15.32 6.33 3.89
C THR A 247 15.17 5.78 2.46
N LEU A 248 15.96 4.78 2.08
CA LEU A 248 15.86 4.13 0.76
C LEU A 248 14.56 3.34 0.58
N VAL A 249 14.05 2.71 1.64
CA VAL A 249 12.77 1.98 1.61
C VAL A 249 11.58 2.93 1.44
N VAL A 250 11.63 4.11 2.08
CA VAL A 250 10.52 5.07 2.07
C VAL A 250 10.50 5.91 0.78
N LEU A 251 11.66 6.20 0.20
CA LEU A 251 11.79 7.10 -0.96
C LEU A 251 10.90 6.72 -2.16
N PRO A 252 10.82 5.46 -2.61
CA PRO A 252 9.96 5.09 -3.73
C PRO A 252 8.48 5.36 -3.46
N MET A 253 8.01 5.20 -2.21
CA MET A 253 6.62 5.48 -1.84
C MET A 253 6.32 6.97 -1.80
N ILE A 254 7.27 7.79 -1.38
CA ILE A 254 7.14 9.26 -1.47
C ILE A 254 7.03 9.67 -2.94
N ILE A 255 7.88 9.15 -3.81
CA ILE A 255 7.84 9.43 -5.26
C ILE A 255 6.51 8.99 -5.86
N LEU A 256 6.07 7.76 -5.56
CA LEU A 256 4.78 7.25 -6.01
C LEU A 256 3.63 8.15 -5.56
N PHE A 257 3.63 8.58 -4.28
CA PHE A 257 2.60 9.47 -3.73
C PHE A 257 2.59 10.84 -4.43
N ILE A 258 3.76 11.45 -4.65
CA ILE A 258 3.87 12.74 -5.36
C ILE A 258 3.29 12.65 -6.77
N ILE A 259 3.55 11.56 -7.49
CA ILE A 259 3.00 11.32 -8.83
C ILE A 259 1.47 11.09 -8.75
N ALA A 260 1.04 10.31 -7.76
CA ALA A 260 -0.35 9.87 -7.61
C ALA A 260 -1.28 10.92 -7.03
N ARG A 261 -0.78 11.92 -6.27
CA ARG A 261 -1.60 12.89 -5.51
C ARG A 261 -2.70 13.58 -6.31
N LYS A 262 -2.42 13.93 -7.57
CA LYS A 262 -3.39 14.59 -8.46
C LYS A 262 -4.62 13.73 -8.76
N TYR A 263 -4.43 12.42 -8.82
CA TYR A 263 -5.52 11.47 -9.09
C TYR A 263 -6.34 11.20 -7.83
N ILE A 264 -5.71 11.20 -6.65
CA ILE A 264 -6.37 11.02 -5.35
C ILE A 264 -7.31 12.20 -5.09
N VAL A 265 -6.83 13.44 -5.24
CA VAL A 265 -7.62 14.66 -4.99
C VAL A 265 -8.82 14.71 -5.94
N ASN A 266 -8.64 14.40 -7.21
CA ASN A 266 -9.73 14.40 -8.21
C ASN A 266 -10.75 13.26 -8.00
N GLY A 267 -10.33 12.13 -7.43
CA GLY A 267 -11.20 11.00 -7.10
C GLY A 267 -12.11 11.28 -5.91
N VAL A 268 -11.57 11.88 -4.86
CA VAL A 268 -12.31 12.21 -3.63
C VAL A 268 -13.31 13.36 -3.87
N SER A 269 -12.92 14.39 -4.64
CA SER A 269 -13.78 15.56 -4.89
C SER A 269 -15.03 15.24 -5.69
N ARG A 270 -15.03 14.22 -6.55
CA ARG A 270 -16.20 13.81 -7.34
C ARG A 270 -17.16 12.89 -6.58
N GLY A 271 -16.70 12.21 -5.53
CA GLY A 271 -17.56 11.40 -4.66
C GLY A 271 -18.26 12.20 -3.55
N GLY A 272 -17.77 13.38 -3.20
CA GLY A 272 -18.30 14.20 -2.11
C GLY A 272 -19.32 15.29 -2.48
N LEU A 273 -19.66 15.47 -3.76
CA LEU A 273 -20.59 16.51 -4.22
C LEU A 273 -21.92 15.92 -4.69
N LYS A 274 -22.54 15.07 -3.86
CA LYS A 274 -23.98 14.77 -3.93
C LYS A 274 -24.52 14.80 -2.50
N GLY A 275 -24.66 15.98 -1.97
CA GLY A 275 -25.42 16.34 -0.79
C GLY A 275 -25.98 17.72 -1.01
#